data_ae02cfd19a7ca96e1844b6c967565245
#
_entry.id   ae02cfd19a7ca96e1844b6c967565245
#
_cell.length_a   1.000
_cell.length_b   1.000
_cell.length_c   1.000
_cell.angle_alpha   90.00
_cell.angle_beta   90.00
_cell.angle_gamma   90.00
#
_symmetry.space_group_name_H-M   'P 1'
#
loop_
_entity.id
_entity.type
_entity.pdbx_description
1 polymer ?
#
loop_
_entity_poly.entity_id
_entity_poly.type
_entity_poly.pdbx_seq_one_letter_code
_entity_poly.pdbx_strand_id
1 'polypeptide(L)'
;TKKPTLYKAGAEKLCLTFRLDPQYEIIREVRDKDFIAYTIRCSLIHIPSGQQIATGLGSCNSRETKYRYRYLEENTGQPLPKEYWKAREKGDNKETKRLVGEGNRAAKIDGVWMIAKSTKIENDNPWDLDNTLIKLSCKRALVAATLNATAASDIFTQDLEDFAEAKPA
;
A
#
# COMPACT_ATOMS: atom_id res chain seq x y z
N THR A 1 16.78 16.61 -8.60
CA THR A 1 15.42 16.58 -9.18
C THR A 1 14.69 15.37 -8.64
N LYS A 2 13.52 15.60 -8.06
CA LYS A 2 12.73 14.54 -7.41
C LYS A 2 12.12 13.67 -8.51
N LYS A 3 12.55 12.40 -8.61
CA LYS A 3 12.03 11.47 -9.61
C LYS A 3 10.57 11.08 -9.27
N PRO A 4 9.65 10.98 -10.24
CA PRO A 4 8.32 10.45 -10.00
C PRO A 4 8.37 8.95 -9.69
N THR A 5 7.41 8.47 -8.89
CA THR A 5 7.27 7.04 -8.58
C THR A 5 6.53 6.32 -9.70
N LEU A 6 7.08 5.18 -10.16
CA LEU A 6 6.39 4.31 -11.10
C LEU A 6 5.31 3.49 -10.37
N TYR A 7 4.06 3.76 -10.66
CA TYR A 7 2.94 2.97 -10.16
C TYR A 7 2.66 1.75 -11.04
N LYS A 8 1.94 0.77 -10.47
CA LYS A 8 1.54 -0.47 -11.18
C LYS A 8 0.93 -0.20 -12.55
N ALA A 9 0.00 0.76 -12.66
CA ALA A 9 -0.63 1.10 -13.93
C ALA A 9 0.36 1.62 -14.99
N GLY A 10 1.39 2.36 -14.57
CA GLY A 10 2.48 2.78 -15.46
C GLY A 10 3.35 1.59 -15.90
N ALA A 11 3.67 0.70 -14.98
CA ALA A 11 4.43 -0.51 -15.28
C ALA A 11 3.67 -1.43 -16.28
N GLU A 12 2.37 -1.61 -16.09
CA GLU A 12 1.51 -2.37 -17.01
C GLU A 12 1.48 -1.76 -18.42
N LYS A 13 1.41 -0.43 -18.53
CA LYS A 13 1.48 0.28 -19.82
C LYS A 13 2.83 0.09 -20.51
N LEU A 14 3.93 0.15 -19.75
CA LEU A 14 5.26 -0.11 -20.31
C LEU A 14 5.38 -1.55 -20.77
N CYS A 15 4.92 -2.53 -19.99
CA CYS A 15 4.89 -3.93 -20.40
C CYS A 15 4.10 -4.12 -21.71
N LEU A 16 2.92 -3.51 -21.82
CA LEU A 16 2.11 -3.56 -23.04
C LEU A 16 2.85 -2.95 -24.25
N THR A 17 3.46 -1.77 -24.06
CA THR A 17 4.19 -1.04 -25.11
C THR A 17 5.35 -1.87 -25.67
N PHE A 18 6.10 -2.52 -24.79
CA PHE A 18 7.25 -3.34 -25.15
C PHE A 18 6.91 -4.82 -25.40
N ARG A 19 5.63 -5.18 -25.42
CA ARG A 19 5.13 -6.55 -25.61
C ARG A 19 5.75 -7.54 -24.63
N LEU A 20 5.75 -7.18 -23.36
CA LEU A 20 6.26 -7.99 -22.27
C LEU A 20 5.12 -8.65 -21.52
N ASP A 21 5.23 -9.97 -21.31
CA ASP A 21 4.31 -10.77 -20.51
C ASP A 21 4.88 -10.97 -19.09
N PRO A 22 4.25 -10.42 -18.04
CA PRO A 22 4.70 -10.60 -16.67
C PRO A 22 4.25 -11.95 -16.11
N GLN A 23 5.22 -12.81 -15.78
CA GLN A 23 5.00 -14.10 -15.14
C GLN A 23 5.49 -14.07 -13.69
N TYR A 24 4.67 -14.60 -12.76
CA TYR A 24 4.95 -14.54 -11.34
C TYR A 24 5.25 -15.92 -10.76
N GLU A 25 6.24 -15.95 -9.88
CA GLU A 25 6.64 -17.13 -9.12
C GLU A 25 6.82 -16.77 -7.65
N ILE A 26 6.22 -17.54 -6.75
CA ILE A 26 6.45 -17.40 -5.31
C ILE A 26 7.78 -18.10 -4.99
N ILE A 27 8.82 -17.31 -4.66
CA ILE A 27 10.14 -17.86 -4.31
C ILE A 27 10.24 -18.18 -2.83
N ARG A 28 9.52 -17.43 -2.01
CA ARG A 28 9.46 -17.65 -0.56
C ARG A 28 8.08 -17.33 -0.05
N GLU A 29 7.56 -18.26 0.73
CA GLU A 29 6.32 -18.11 1.48
C GLU A 29 6.59 -18.50 2.94
N VAL A 30 6.13 -17.67 3.86
CA VAL A 30 6.10 -17.97 5.29
C VAL A 30 4.68 -17.75 5.77
N ARG A 31 4.09 -18.77 6.37
CA ARG A 31 2.73 -18.77 6.90
C ARG A 31 2.73 -19.34 8.30
N ASP A 32 3.05 -18.49 9.27
CA ASP A 32 2.99 -18.81 10.69
C ASP A 32 1.74 -18.23 11.34
N LYS A 33 1.44 -18.66 12.56
CA LYS A 33 0.30 -18.18 13.33
C LYS A 33 0.22 -16.66 13.39
N ASP A 34 1.35 -16.00 13.63
CA ASP A 34 1.43 -14.55 13.89
C ASP A 34 2.24 -13.80 12.83
N PHE A 35 2.62 -14.47 11.73
CA PHE A 35 3.47 -13.88 10.71
C PHE A 35 3.22 -14.47 9.34
N ILE A 36 2.97 -13.61 8.37
CA ILE A 36 2.85 -13.96 6.95
C ILE A 36 3.82 -13.11 6.14
N ALA A 37 4.55 -13.74 5.23
CA ALA A 37 5.47 -13.06 4.32
C ALA A 37 5.50 -13.74 2.96
N TYR A 38 5.59 -12.94 1.91
CA TYR A 38 5.77 -13.37 0.54
C TYR A 38 6.98 -12.70 -0.10
N THR A 39 7.75 -13.47 -0.85
CA THR A 39 8.73 -12.95 -1.80
C THR A 39 8.39 -13.53 -3.17
N ILE A 40 8.14 -12.66 -4.12
CA ILE A 40 7.70 -12.99 -5.47
C ILE A 40 8.75 -12.54 -6.48
N ARG A 41 9.04 -13.40 -7.45
CA ARG A 41 9.76 -13.07 -8.67
C ARG A 41 8.75 -12.73 -9.75
N CYS A 42 8.97 -11.64 -10.46
CA CYS A 42 8.31 -11.33 -11.72
C CYS A 42 9.34 -11.45 -12.83
N SER A 43 9.10 -12.34 -13.78
CA SER A 43 9.89 -12.48 -15.01
C SER A 43 9.13 -11.84 -16.16
N LEU A 44 9.78 -10.97 -16.92
CA LEU A 44 9.21 -10.34 -18.12
C LEU A 44 9.68 -11.09 -19.36
N ILE A 45 8.74 -11.71 -20.05
CA ILE A 45 8.95 -12.48 -21.27
C ILE A 45 8.55 -11.61 -22.47
N HIS A 46 9.44 -11.42 -23.43
CA HIS A 46 9.11 -10.73 -24.67
C HIS A 46 8.26 -11.66 -25.56
N ILE A 47 7.00 -11.29 -25.73
CA ILE A 47 5.99 -12.13 -26.39
C ILE A 47 6.43 -12.62 -27.77
N PRO A 48 6.97 -11.76 -28.69
CA PRO A 48 7.35 -12.22 -30.02
C PRO A 48 8.52 -13.20 -30.06
N SER A 49 9.49 -13.12 -29.14
CA SER A 49 10.69 -13.97 -29.16
C SER A 49 10.67 -15.08 -28.12
N GLY A 50 9.77 -15.02 -27.14
CA GLY A 50 9.75 -15.94 -26.01
C GLY A 50 10.94 -15.78 -25.03
N GLN A 51 11.81 -14.78 -25.24
CA GLN A 51 12.98 -14.57 -24.41
C GLN A 51 12.62 -13.84 -23.12
N GLN A 52 13.23 -14.25 -22.00
CA GLN A 52 13.17 -13.52 -20.75
C GLN A 52 14.11 -12.30 -20.83
N ILE A 53 13.54 -11.10 -20.71
CA ILE A 53 14.27 -9.84 -20.82
C ILE A 53 14.79 -9.35 -19.49
N ALA A 54 13.97 -9.47 -18.45
CA ALA A 54 14.35 -9.02 -17.11
C ALA A 54 13.57 -9.77 -16.02
N THR A 55 14.07 -9.63 -14.79
CA THR A 55 13.38 -10.08 -13.58
C THR A 55 13.37 -8.97 -12.53
N GLY A 56 12.38 -9.02 -11.66
CA GLY A 56 12.30 -8.19 -10.47
C GLY A 56 11.80 -8.99 -9.28
N LEU A 57 12.25 -8.62 -8.09
CA LEU A 57 11.81 -9.20 -6.83
C LEU A 57 10.93 -8.21 -6.09
N GLY A 58 9.90 -8.72 -5.43
CA GLY A 58 9.05 -7.96 -4.55
C GLY A 58 8.70 -8.76 -3.32
N SER A 59 8.88 -8.18 -2.15
CA SER A 59 8.50 -8.81 -0.89
C SER A 59 7.52 -7.93 -0.10
N CYS A 60 6.72 -8.59 0.73
CA CYS A 60 5.82 -7.95 1.67
C CYS A 60 5.56 -8.88 2.85
N ASN A 61 5.37 -8.30 4.03
CA ASN A 61 5.07 -9.09 5.23
C ASN A 61 4.10 -8.37 6.16
N SER A 62 3.48 -9.14 7.06
CA SER A 62 2.48 -8.66 8.01
C SER A 62 3.02 -7.74 9.10
N ARG A 63 4.35 -7.67 9.29
CA ARG A 63 5.01 -6.81 10.28
C ARG A 63 5.49 -5.48 9.71
N GLU A 64 5.27 -5.21 8.42
CA GLU A 64 5.45 -3.85 7.89
C GLU A 64 4.56 -2.86 8.66
N THR A 65 5.06 -1.67 8.94
CA THR A 65 4.38 -0.65 9.76
C THR A 65 2.92 -0.42 9.36
N LYS A 66 2.64 -0.52 8.07
CA LYS A 66 1.29 -0.36 7.51
C LYS A 66 0.33 -1.47 7.91
N TYR A 67 0.83 -2.69 8.16
CA TYR A 67 0.03 -3.90 8.38
C TYR A 67 0.12 -4.44 9.81
N ARG A 68 1.19 -4.09 10.51
CA ARG A 68 1.46 -4.51 11.87
C ARG A 68 0.39 -4.04 12.86
N TYR A 69 -0.24 -2.89 12.58
CA TYR A 69 -1.19 -2.27 13.49
C TYR A 69 -2.56 -2.12 12.85
N ARG A 70 -3.59 -2.30 13.66
CA ARG A 70 -4.97 -1.95 13.34
C ARG A 70 -5.49 -0.93 14.35
N TYR A 71 -6.59 -0.28 14.02
CA TYR A 71 -7.25 0.65 14.92
C TYR A 71 -8.53 0.01 15.44
N LEU A 72 -8.64 -0.11 16.76
CA LEU A 72 -9.86 -0.48 17.43
C LEU A 72 -10.69 0.79 17.62
N GLU A 73 -11.96 0.74 17.24
CA GLU A 73 -12.90 1.84 17.35
C GLU A 73 -13.90 1.54 18.47
N GLU A 74 -13.87 2.38 19.50
CA GLU A 74 -14.84 2.32 20.59
C GLU A 74 -15.81 3.49 20.46
N ASN A 75 -17.12 3.19 20.44
CA ASN A 75 -18.14 4.24 20.36
C ASN A 75 -18.12 5.10 21.62
N THR A 76 -17.96 6.43 21.44
CA THR A 76 -18.02 7.37 22.56
C THR A 76 -19.45 7.76 22.98
N GLY A 77 -20.46 7.32 22.21
CA GLY A 77 -21.86 7.75 22.38
C GLY A 77 -22.15 9.15 21.85
N GLN A 78 -21.15 9.85 21.30
CA GLN A 78 -21.35 11.20 20.77
C GLN A 78 -21.58 11.19 19.27
N PRO A 79 -22.68 11.81 18.77
CA PRO A 79 -22.92 11.93 17.34
C PRO A 79 -21.90 12.86 16.69
N LEU A 80 -21.53 12.58 15.44
CA LEU A 80 -20.62 13.42 14.68
C LEU A 80 -21.28 14.78 14.35
N PRO A 81 -20.61 15.92 14.68
CA PRO A 81 -21.14 17.24 14.36
C PRO A 81 -21.31 17.48 12.85
N LYS A 82 -22.34 18.17 12.42
CA LYS A 82 -22.58 18.48 11.00
C LYS A 82 -21.47 19.34 10.39
N GLU A 83 -20.84 20.16 11.19
CA GLU A 83 -19.69 20.99 10.85
C GLU A 83 -18.49 20.19 10.37
N TYR A 84 -18.35 18.96 10.84
CA TYR A 84 -17.28 18.04 10.41
C TYR A 84 -17.26 17.83 8.89
N TRP A 85 -18.42 17.64 8.28
CA TRP A 85 -18.51 17.41 6.84
C TRP A 85 -18.11 18.65 6.03
N LYS A 86 -18.48 19.84 6.50
CA LYS A 86 -18.10 21.12 5.88
C LYS A 86 -16.57 21.33 5.95
N ALA A 87 -15.96 21.00 7.09
CA ALA A 87 -14.52 21.09 7.26
C ALA A 87 -13.79 20.07 6.38
N ARG A 88 -14.33 18.84 6.29
CA ARG A 88 -13.77 17.78 5.46
C ARG A 88 -13.82 18.11 3.95
N GLU A 89 -14.93 18.65 3.46
CA GLU A 89 -15.08 19.11 2.07
C GLU A 89 -14.06 20.20 1.71
N LYS A 90 -13.77 21.10 2.64
CA LYS A 90 -12.75 22.15 2.49
C LYS A 90 -11.31 21.64 2.62
N GLY A 91 -11.10 20.36 2.99
CA GLY A 91 -9.77 19.81 3.25
C GLY A 91 -9.12 20.34 4.54
N ASP A 92 -9.90 20.95 5.45
CA ASP A 92 -9.40 21.48 6.71
C ASP A 92 -9.20 20.37 7.75
N ASN A 93 -8.01 19.77 7.69
CA ASN A 93 -7.62 18.68 8.60
C ASN A 93 -7.45 19.14 10.06
N LYS A 94 -7.21 20.42 10.32
CA LYS A 94 -7.08 20.93 11.70
C LYS A 94 -8.46 20.99 12.34
N GLU A 95 -9.42 21.56 11.64
CA GLU A 95 -10.78 21.68 12.12
C GLU A 95 -11.47 20.31 12.25
N THR A 96 -11.28 19.39 11.30
CA THR A 96 -11.81 18.02 11.44
C THR A 96 -11.28 17.30 12.67
N LYS A 97 -9.98 17.44 12.99
CA LYS A 97 -9.39 16.87 14.21
C LYS A 97 -9.94 17.55 15.48
N ARG A 98 -10.11 18.86 15.45
CA ARG A 98 -10.68 19.62 16.59
C ARG A 98 -12.10 19.16 16.92
N LEU A 99 -12.93 18.95 15.89
CA LEU A 99 -14.35 18.57 16.04
C LEU A 99 -14.55 17.14 16.59
N VAL A 100 -13.65 16.22 16.28
CA VAL A 100 -13.72 14.85 16.85
C VAL A 100 -12.93 14.67 18.15
N GLY A 101 -12.01 15.57 18.42
CA GLY A 101 -11.10 15.50 19.57
C GLY A 101 -9.86 14.65 19.32
N GLU A 102 -8.84 14.84 20.15
CA GLU A 102 -7.59 14.11 20.05
C GLU A 102 -7.77 12.62 20.35
N GLY A 103 -7.15 11.76 19.52
CA GLY A 103 -7.26 10.30 19.66
C GLY A 103 -8.60 9.72 19.15
N ASN A 104 -9.51 10.56 18.67
CA ASN A 104 -10.80 10.14 18.13
C ASN A 104 -10.85 10.28 16.61
N ARG A 105 -11.84 9.61 16.00
CA ARG A 105 -12.15 9.72 14.59
C ARG A 105 -13.64 9.59 14.31
N ALA A 106 -14.06 10.02 13.12
CA ALA A 106 -15.42 9.75 12.65
C ALA A 106 -15.53 8.29 12.21
N ALA A 107 -16.50 7.57 12.76
CA ALA A 107 -16.81 6.19 12.42
C ALA A 107 -18.32 6.01 12.20
N LYS A 108 -18.70 5.09 11.31
CA LYS A 108 -20.10 4.74 11.10
C LYS A 108 -20.41 3.51 11.94
N ILE A 109 -21.22 3.70 12.98
CA ILE A 109 -21.62 2.66 13.93
C ILE A 109 -23.14 2.51 13.81
N ASP A 110 -23.63 1.31 13.57
CA ASP A 110 -25.06 1.00 13.38
C ASP A 110 -25.77 1.94 12.38
N GLY A 111 -25.07 2.32 11.31
CA GLY A 111 -25.61 3.20 10.28
C GLY A 111 -25.52 4.70 10.58
N VAL A 112 -25.16 5.09 11.80
CA VAL A 112 -25.05 6.49 12.25
C VAL A 112 -23.59 6.91 12.34
N TRP A 113 -23.30 8.15 11.96
CA TRP A 113 -21.95 8.71 12.12
C TRP A 113 -21.73 9.21 13.55
N MET A 114 -20.77 8.62 14.21
CA MET A 114 -20.43 8.86 15.60
C MET A 114 -18.95 9.27 15.73
N ILE A 115 -18.62 9.89 16.86
CA ILE A 115 -17.23 10.03 17.29
C ILE A 115 -16.82 8.71 17.94
N ALA A 116 -15.76 8.08 17.45
CA ALA A 116 -15.20 6.87 18.03
C ALA A 116 -13.78 7.11 18.54
N LYS A 117 -13.47 6.59 19.72
CA LYS A 117 -12.10 6.52 20.24
C LYS A 117 -11.32 5.54 19.39
N SER A 118 -10.20 5.99 18.85
CA SER A 118 -9.35 5.19 17.97
C SER A 118 -8.08 4.77 18.69
N THR A 119 -8.01 3.54 19.14
CA THR A 119 -6.85 2.98 19.82
C THR A 119 -6.04 2.14 18.84
N LYS A 120 -4.75 2.45 18.71
CA LYS A 120 -3.83 1.68 17.88
C LYS A 120 -3.41 0.43 18.63
N ILE A 121 -3.74 -0.73 18.08
CA ILE A 121 -3.38 -2.05 18.63
C ILE A 121 -2.58 -2.86 17.61
N GLU A 122 -1.80 -3.82 18.06
CA GLU A 122 -1.12 -4.76 17.16
C GLU A 122 -2.17 -5.66 16.48
N ASN A 123 -1.96 -5.96 15.21
CA ASN A 123 -2.86 -6.82 14.46
C ASN A 123 -2.62 -8.28 14.88
N ASP A 124 -3.56 -8.84 15.60
CA ASP A 124 -3.55 -10.19 16.13
C ASP A 124 -4.01 -11.25 15.10
N ASN A 125 -4.57 -10.81 13.96
CA ASN A 125 -4.99 -11.69 12.87
C ASN A 125 -4.31 -11.30 11.55
N PRO A 126 -3.07 -11.75 11.28
CA PRO A 126 -2.39 -11.45 10.02
C PRO A 126 -3.04 -12.12 8.82
N TRP A 127 -3.91 -13.13 9.01
CA TRP A 127 -4.57 -13.87 7.93
C TRP A 127 -5.54 -13.03 7.11
N ASP A 128 -6.12 -11.99 7.70
CA ASP A 128 -6.95 -11.01 6.97
C ASP A 128 -6.15 -10.24 5.90
N LEU A 129 -4.83 -10.24 6.02
CA LEU A 129 -3.92 -9.56 5.12
C LEU A 129 -3.37 -10.45 4.00
N ASP A 130 -3.59 -11.75 4.03
CA ASP A 130 -2.94 -12.72 3.15
C ASP A 130 -3.02 -12.33 1.67
N ASN A 131 -4.23 -12.11 1.16
CA ASN A 131 -4.45 -11.65 -0.22
C ASN A 131 -3.84 -10.26 -0.51
N THR A 132 -3.78 -9.39 0.49
CA THR A 132 -3.19 -8.05 0.35
C THR A 132 -1.69 -8.14 0.22
N LEU A 133 -1.04 -8.97 1.04
CA LEU A 133 0.41 -9.15 1.05
C LEU A 133 0.90 -9.78 -0.25
N ILE A 134 0.25 -10.83 -0.76
CA ILE A 134 0.62 -11.44 -2.02
C ILE A 134 0.46 -10.48 -3.20
N LYS A 135 -0.66 -9.75 -3.27
CA LYS A 135 -0.90 -8.74 -4.32
C LYS A 135 0.11 -7.60 -4.28
N LEU A 136 0.53 -7.18 -3.08
CA LEU A 136 1.53 -6.13 -2.95
C LEU A 136 2.92 -6.63 -3.34
N SER A 137 3.28 -7.86 -2.97
CA SER A 137 4.53 -8.49 -3.42
C SER A 137 4.59 -8.60 -4.95
N CYS A 138 3.50 -9.04 -5.60
CA CYS A 138 3.39 -9.05 -7.06
C CYS A 138 3.56 -7.66 -7.66
N LYS A 139 2.90 -6.65 -7.08
CA LYS A 139 3.02 -5.26 -7.54
C LYS A 139 4.45 -4.75 -7.46
N ARG A 140 5.14 -4.98 -6.34
CA ARG A 140 6.54 -4.59 -6.14
C ARG A 140 7.46 -5.30 -7.13
N ALA A 141 7.26 -6.61 -7.33
CA ALA A 141 8.02 -7.40 -8.29
C ALA A 141 7.84 -6.92 -9.74
N LEU A 142 6.61 -6.60 -10.16
CA LEU A 142 6.32 -6.07 -11.49
C LEU A 142 7.02 -4.74 -11.74
N VAL A 143 6.91 -3.80 -10.80
CA VAL A 143 7.54 -2.48 -10.94
C VAL A 143 9.06 -2.62 -11.05
N ALA A 144 9.68 -3.44 -10.20
CA ALA A 144 11.12 -3.70 -10.25
C ALA A 144 11.54 -4.34 -11.58
N ALA A 145 10.80 -5.36 -12.04
CA ALA A 145 11.08 -6.02 -13.32
C ALA A 145 10.96 -5.05 -14.51
N THR A 146 9.92 -4.18 -14.49
CA THR A 146 9.68 -3.20 -15.55
C THR A 146 10.79 -2.16 -15.61
N LEU A 147 11.24 -1.64 -14.48
CA LEU A 147 12.36 -0.70 -14.42
C LEU A 147 13.65 -1.34 -14.97
N ASN A 148 13.91 -2.62 -14.62
CA ASN A 148 15.07 -3.36 -15.14
C ASN A 148 14.97 -3.58 -16.66
N ALA A 149 13.78 -3.94 -17.18
CA ALA A 149 13.58 -4.21 -18.60
C ALA A 149 13.70 -2.97 -19.49
N THR A 150 13.30 -1.81 -18.96
CA THR A 150 13.20 -0.55 -19.72
C THR A 150 14.34 0.43 -19.44
N ALA A 151 15.24 0.10 -18.50
CA ALA A 151 16.29 0.99 -17.99
C ALA A 151 15.73 2.36 -17.50
N ALA A 152 14.47 2.39 -17.03
CA ALA A 152 13.76 3.62 -16.69
C ALA A 152 14.06 4.12 -15.26
N SER A 153 15.04 3.55 -14.57
CA SER A 153 15.46 3.98 -13.22
C SER A 153 16.11 5.37 -13.18
N ASP A 154 16.49 5.90 -14.34
CA ASP A 154 16.92 7.29 -14.47
C ASP A 154 15.75 8.29 -14.39
N ILE A 155 14.55 7.86 -14.80
CA ILE A 155 13.33 8.68 -14.84
C ILE A 155 12.46 8.43 -13.61
N PHE A 156 12.31 7.17 -13.19
CA PHE A 156 11.38 6.75 -12.13
C PHE A 156 12.09 6.16 -10.91
N THR A 157 11.44 6.28 -9.74
CA THR A 157 11.74 5.46 -8.57
C THR A 157 10.61 4.46 -8.31
N GLN A 158 10.93 3.34 -7.65
CA GLN A 158 9.93 2.34 -7.23
C GLN A 158 9.48 2.53 -5.78
N ASP A 159 10.29 3.20 -4.96
CA ASP A 159 10.12 3.28 -3.51
C ASP A 159 9.47 4.61 -3.11
N LEU A 160 8.30 4.49 -2.46
CA LEU A 160 7.63 5.64 -1.84
C LEU A 160 8.32 6.04 -0.52
N GLU A 161 9.09 5.12 0.05
CA GLU A 161 9.82 5.30 1.31
C GLU A 161 10.96 6.30 1.16
N ASP A 162 11.58 6.38 -0.01
CA ASP A 162 12.59 7.41 -0.35
C ASP A 162 12.05 8.85 -0.22
N PHE A 163 10.72 9.01 -0.14
CA PHE A 163 10.08 10.30 0.06
C PHE A 163 9.70 10.60 1.51
N ALA A 164 9.68 9.58 2.38
CA ALA A 164 9.32 9.75 3.78
C ALA A 164 10.48 10.34 4.60
N GLU A 165 11.72 10.05 4.21
CA GLU A 165 12.92 10.59 4.85
C GLU A 165 13.21 12.06 4.52
N ALA A 166 12.50 12.63 3.53
CA ALA A 166 12.67 14.02 3.11
C ALA A 166 11.77 15.03 3.84
N LYS A 167 11.10 14.64 4.93
CA LYS A 167 10.41 15.61 5.81
C LYS A 167 11.36 16.00 6.94
N PRO A 168 11.90 17.23 6.93
CA PRO A 168 12.57 17.74 8.11
C PRO A 168 11.56 17.86 9.27
N ALA A 169 12.07 17.57 10.45
CA ALA A 169 11.38 17.71 11.73
C ALA A 169 10.81 19.10 11.98
#